data_892b6156964e1920de636aee2fccf6d5
#
_entry.id   892b6156964e1920de636aee2fccf6d5
#
_cell.length_a   1.000
_cell.length_b   1.000
_cell.length_c   1.000
_cell.angle_alpha   90.00
_cell.angle_beta   90.00
_cell.angle_gamma   90.00
#
_symmetry.space_group_name_H-M   'P 1'
#
loop_
_entity.id
_entity.type
_entity.pdbx_description
1 polymer ?
#
loop_
_entity_poly.entity_id
_entity_poly.type
_entity_poly.pdbx_seq_one_letter_code
_entity_poly.pdbx_strand_id
1 'polypeptide(L)'
;LPLLGSFLLVVLLFVALYLFFAWGRGQFVLKPNEAKMLFTIYVIMILLLRLMGGAAYFTLIPLGLFAMLTSLLVGRRVALVMNTLFCIIGCFIFNGDVQFLMYSLLVGTLGALLIQKTEKRQRMVWVAVAMAAVSFAAMLGVGLFFESGYSAGLLLKCLFAAVMGLVSVVIAVGSLPFWEATFEANTPLRLLELTNPNNELLRRLMIEAPGTYHHSLIVANLAETAAYEIGANTALARAGAYYHDIGKLKNPQMFSENQASYNPHDDLAPETSAKII
;
A
#
# COMPACT_ATOMS: atom_id res chain seq x y z
N LEU A 1 37.58 -9.77 -10.10
CA LEU A 1 36.95 -8.82 -11.03
C LEU A 1 35.41 -8.89 -11.02
N PRO A 2 34.72 -10.08 -11.06
CA PRO A 2 33.25 -10.13 -11.06
C PRO A 2 32.61 -9.51 -9.80
N LEU A 3 33.20 -9.78 -8.61
CA LEU A 3 32.72 -9.20 -7.33
C LEU A 3 32.85 -7.68 -7.29
N LEU A 4 33.91 -7.10 -7.86
CA LEU A 4 34.08 -5.67 -7.96
C LEU A 4 33.04 -5.05 -8.91
N GLY A 5 32.79 -5.69 -10.03
CA GLY A 5 31.77 -5.27 -11.01
C GLY A 5 30.36 -5.29 -10.42
N SER A 6 29.98 -6.38 -9.73
CA SER A 6 28.67 -6.46 -9.08
C SER A 6 28.51 -5.46 -7.94
N PHE A 7 29.55 -5.22 -7.14
CA PHE A 7 29.53 -4.20 -6.12
C PHE A 7 29.32 -2.80 -6.71
N LEU A 8 30.05 -2.45 -7.78
CA LEU A 8 29.96 -1.15 -8.44
C LEU A 8 28.56 -0.94 -9.04
N LEU A 9 27.97 -1.96 -9.66
CA LEU A 9 26.59 -1.90 -10.18
C LEU A 9 25.57 -1.70 -9.07
N VAL A 10 25.71 -2.41 -7.95
CA VAL A 10 24.81 -2.23 -6.79
C VAL A 10 24.93 -0.81 -6.22
N VAL A 11 26.14 -0.28 -6.08
CA VAL A 11 26.35 1.10 -5.62
C VAL A 11 25.70 2.10 -6.57
N LEU A 12 25.86 1.95 -7.88
CA LEU A 12 25.22 2.82 -8.88
C LEU A 12 23.68 2.75 -8.82
N LEU A 13 23.12 1.58 -8.60
CA LEU A 13 21.67 1.41 -8.41
C LEU A 13 21.18 2.14 -7.15
N PHE A 14 21.91 2.05 -6.04
CA PHE A 14 21.56 2.78 -4.82
C PHE A 14 21.72 4.31 -5.00
N VAL A 15 22.74 4.76 -5.71
CA VAL A 15 22.91 6.19 -6.06
C VAL A 15 21.73 6.66 -6.92
N ALA A 16 21.33 5.89 -7.94
CA ALA A 16 20.16 6.23 -8.77
C ALA A 16 18.87 6.32 -7.94
N LEU A 17 18.68 5.38 -7.01
CA LEU A 17 17.55 5.39 -6.08
C LEU A 17 17.58 6.62 -5.16
N TYR A 18 18.74 6.92 -4.59
CA TYR A 18 18.93 8.11 -3.76
C TYR A 18 18.61 9.39 -4.54
N LEU A 19 19.14 9.52 -5.76
CA LEU A 19 18.87 10.68 -6.63
C LEU A 19 17.38 10.78 -6.97
N PHE A 20 16.71 9.67 -7.23
CA PHE A 20 15.26 9.65 -7.48
C PHE A 20 14.47 10.24 -6.31
N PHE A 21 14.78 9.82 -5.07
CA PHE A 21 14.10 10.34 -3.88
C PHE A 21 14.54 11.78 -3.54
N ALA A 22 15.81 12.12 -3.71
CA ALA A 22 16.34 13.46 -3.43
C ALA A 22 15.84 14.52 -4.43
N TRP A 23 15.70 14.16 -5.72
CA TRP A 23 15.30 15.09 -6.77
C TRP A 23 13.78 15.27 -6.89
N GLY A 24 13.00 14.43 -6.25
CA GLY A 24 11.54 14.47 -6.26
C GLY A 24 10.89 15.69 -5.60
N ARG A 25 11.65 16.75 -5.27
CA ARG A 25 11.20 18.06 -4.75
C ARG A 25 10.14 17.96 -3.64
N GLY A 26 10.35 17.07 -2.67
CA GLY A 26 9.45 16.90 -1.53
C GLY A 26 8.17 16.09 -1.83
N GLN A 27 7.92 15.71 -3.08
CA GLN A 27 6.77 14.85 -3.44
C GLN A 27 6.97 13.37 -3.08
N PHE A 28 8.20 12.96 -2.72
CA PHE A 28 8.62 11.58 -2.45
C PHE A 28 9.36 11.41 -1.12
N VAL A 29 9.08 12.26 -0.15
CA VAL A 29 9.65 12.06 1.19
C VAL A 29 8.95 10.85 1.82
N LEU A 30 9.64 9.72 1.83
CA LEU A 30 9.20 8.55 2.58
C LEU A 30 9.27 8.85 4.07
N LYS A 31 8.20 8.55 4.79
CA LYS A 31 8.24 8.56 6.24
C LYS A 31 9.19 7.44 6.73
N PRO A 32 9.86 7.59 7.89
CA PRO A 32 10.79 6.58 8.39
C PRO A 32 10.19 5.17 8.46
N ASN A 33 8.92 5.05 8.85
CA ASN A 33 8.22 3.77 8.92
C ASN A 33 7.92 3.18 7.53
N GLU A 34 7.61 4.03 6.54
CA GLU A 34 7.44 3.59 5.14
C GLU A 34 8.75 3.07 4.55
N ALA A 35 9.88 3.73 4.85
CA ALA A 35 11.21 3.28 4.41
C ALA A 35 11.59 1.94 5.03
N LYS A 36 11.36 1.75 6.35
CA LYS A 36 11.59 0.46 7.03
C LYS A 36 10.72 -0.64 6.44
N MET A 37 9.46 -0.36 6.20
CA MET A 37 8.50 -1.28 5.59
C MET A 37 8.96 -1.72 4.20
N LEU A 38 9.29 -0.77 3.32
CA LEU A 38 9.80 -1.08 1.98
C LEU A 38 11.07 -1.92 2.03
N PHE A 39 12.01 -1.57 2.91
CA PHE A 39 13.24 -2.35 3.10
C PHE A 39 12.93 -3.79 3.52
N THR A 40 12.01 -3.97 4.49
CA THR A 40 11.62 -5.31 4.97
C THR A 40 10.97 -6.14 3.86
N ILE A 41 10.03 -5.56 3.11
CA ILE A 41 9.39 -6.25 1.96
C ILE A 41 10.45 -6.62 0.92
N TYR A 42 11.36 -5.70 0.61
CA TYR A 42 12.42 -5.90 -0.36
C TYR A 42 13.35 -7.05 0.03
N VAL A 43 13.80 -7.08 1.28
CA VAL A 43 14.65 -8.16 1.81
C VAL A 43 13.94 -9.51 1.76
N ILE A 44 12.67 -9.57 2.19
CA ILE A 44 11.88 -10.81 2.13
C ILE A 44 11.79 -11.33 0.69
N MET A 45 11.49 -10.45 -0.26
CA MET A 45 11.34 -10.83 -1.66
C MET A 45 12.68 -11.27 -2.30
N ILE A 46 13.79 -10.61 -1.96
CA ILE A 46 15.13 -11.01 -2.42
C ILE A 46 15.51 -12.37 -1.84
N LEU A 47 15.24 -12.61 -0.54
CA LEU A 47 15.46 -13.91 0.07
C LEU A 47 14.63 -15.00 -0.60
N LEU A 48 13.37 -14.73 -0.91
CA LEU A 48 12.49 -15.65 -1.63
C LEU A 48 13.03 -15.96 -3.03
N LEU A 49 13.50 -14.95 -3.78
CA LEU A 49 14.18 -15.17 -5.06
C LEU A 49 15.42 -16.04 -4.90
N ARG A 50 16.23 -15.79 -3.87
CA ARG A 50 17.47 -16.55 -3.63
C ARG A 50 17.20 -18.01 -3.26
N LEU A 51 16.19 -18.26 -2.42
CA LEU A 51 15.78 -19.61 -2.03
C LEU A 51 15.22 -20.41 -3.21
N MET A 52 14.48 -19.75 -4.09
CA MET A 52 13.86 -20.37 -5.25
C MET A 52 14.72 -20.30 -6.52
N GLY A 53 15.83 -19.56 -6.49
CA GLY A 53 16.69 -19.31 -7.64
C GLY A 53 17.44 -20.53 -8.20
N GLY A 54 17.37 -21.68 -7.53
CA GLY A 54 17.80 -22.99 -8.05
C GLY A 54 16.70 -23.77 -8.78
N ALA A 55 15.44 -23.29 -8.73
CA ALA A 55 14.33 -23.92 -9.44
C ALA A 55 14.35 -23.52 -10.91
N ALA A 56 14.14 -24.49 -11.79
CA ALA A 56 14.10 -24.29 -13.25
C ALA A 56 12.98 -23.33 -13.71
N TYR A 57 12.10 -22.89 -12.79
CA TYR A 57 10.89 -22.14 -13.14
C TYR A 57 10.70 -20.93 -12.22
N PHE A 58 11.23 -19.77 -12.61
CA PHE A 58 10.90 -18.49 -11.96
C PHE A 58 9.40 -18.14 -12.05
N THR A 59 8.65 -18.80 -12.92
CA THR A 59 7.18 -18.66 -13.04
C THR A 59 6.40 -19.17 -11.83
N LEU A 60 7.04 -19.93 -10.93
CA LEU A 60 6.49 -20.34 -9.64
C LEU A 60 6.62 -19.29 -8.53
N ILE A 61 7.24 -18.15 -8.84
CA ILE A 61 7.41 -17.05 -7.88
C ILE A 61 6.35 -15.99 -8.15
N PRO A 62 5.67 -15.47 -7.12
CA PRO A 62 4.68 -14.40 -7.29
C PRO A 62 5.36 -13.04 -7.52
N LEU A 63 6.01 -12.86 -8.66
CA LEU A 63 6.86 -11.70 -8.97
C LEU A 63 6.10 -10.37 -8.97
N GLY A 64 4.79 -10.37 -9.28
CA GLY A 64 3.95 -9.19 -9.18
C GLY A 64 3.70 -8.69 -7.76
N LEU A 65 3.88 -9.55 -6.75
CA LEU A 65 3.57 -9.29 -5.35
C LEU A 65 4.29 -8.05 -4.82
N PHE A 66 5.60 -7.95 -5.05
CA PHE A 66 6.42 -6.84 -4.57
C PHE A 66 5.91 -5.48 -5.06
N ALA A 67 5.70 -5.38 -6.37
CA ALA A 67 5.24 -4.15 -7.00
C ALA A 67 3.81 -3.77 -6.55
N MET A 68 2.93 -4.76 -6.40
CA MET A 68 1.56 -4.54 -5.93
C MET A 68 1.54 -4.07 -4.48
N LEU A 69 2.26 -4.74 -3.56
CA LEU A 69 2.37 -4.32 -2.17
C LEU A 69 2.91 -2.90 -2.04
N THR A 70 4.00 -2.60 -2.75
CA THR A 70 4.58 -1.26 -2.74
C THR A 70 3.60 -0.22 -3.28
N SER A 71 2.82 -0.57 -4.32
CA SER A 71 1.81 0.33 -4.90
C SER A 71 0.66 0.62 -3.92
N LEU A 72 0.20 -0.39 -3.18
CA LEU A 72 -0.87 -0.25 -2.18
C LEU A 72 -0.42 0.53 -0.94
N LEU A 73 0.77 0.23 -0.43
CA LEU A 73 1.27 0.76 0.83
C LEU A 73 1.85 2.16 0.70
N VAL A 74 2.62 2.43 -0.36
CA VAL A 74 3.34 3.71 -0.54
C VAL A 74 2.82 4.50 -1.74
N GLY A 75 2.68 3.83 -2.89
CA GLY A 75 2.12 4.45 -4.08
C GLY A 75 2.77 4.00 -5.38
N ARG A 76 2.07 4.22 -6.49
CA ARG A 76 2.44 3.69 -7.82
C ARG A 76 3.82 4.13 -8.31
N ARG A 77 4.19 5.41 -8.11
CA ARG A 77 5.47 5.94 -8.62
C ARG A 77 6.65 5.26 -7.94
N VAL A 78 6.59 5.10 -6.61
CA VAL A 78 7.61 4.37 -5.84
C VAL A 78 7.63 2.91 -6.25
N ALA A 79 6.45 2.28 -6.43
CA ALA A 79 6.34 0.90 -6.84
C ALA A 79 7.02 0.61 -8.18
N LEU A 80 6.86 1.47 -9.18
CA LEU A 80 7.48 1.30 -10.50
C LEU A 80 9.01 1.34 -10.42
N VAL A 81 9.56 2.31 -9.68
CA VAL A 81 11.02 2.43 -9.52
C VAL A 81 11.58 1.25 -8.73
N MET A 82 10.95 0.91 -7.61
CA MET A 82 11.37 -0.22 -6.78
C MET A 82 11.23 -1.56 -7.51
N ASN A 83 10.20 -1.73 -8.35
CA ASN A 83 10.05 -2.90 -9.20
C ASN A 83 11.19 -3.03 -10.20
N THR A 84 11.58 -1.94 -10.86
CA THR A 84 12.70 -1.95 -11.80
C THR A 84 14.00 -2.40 -11.13
N LEU A 85 14.29 -1.86 -9.94
CA LEU A 85 15.45 -2.27 -9.14
C LEU A 85 15.36 -3.75 -8.74
N PHE A 86 14.19 -4.20 -8.30
CA PHE A 86 13.95 -5.59 -7.95
C PHE A 86 14.20 -6.54 -9.12
N CYS A 87 13.72 -6.19 -10.32
CA CYS A 87 13.92 -6.99 -11.53
C CYS A 87 15.40 -7.06 -11.93
N ILE A 88 16.15 -5.95 -11.83
CA ILE A 88 17.59 -5.92 -12.12
C ILE A 88 18.36 -6.80 -11.14
N ILE A 89 18.12 -6.67 -9.84
CA ILE A 89 18.79 -7.50 -8.83
C ILE A 89 18.37 -8.97 -8.98
N GLY A 90 17.10 -9.24 -9.26
CA GLY A 90 16.63 -10.59 -9.55
C GLY A 90 17.31 -11.20 -10.77
N CYS A 91 17.51 -10.41 -11.83
CA CYS A 91 18.25 -10.87 -13.00
C CYS A 91 19.69 -11.32 -12.66
N PHE A 92 20.39 -10.62 -11.76
CA PHE A 92 21.70 -11.08 -11.28
C PHE A 92 21.61 -12.38 -10.46
N ILE A 93 20.55 -12.55 -9.65
CA ILE A 93 20.34 -13.79 -8.89
C ILE A 93 20.11 -14.98 -9.84
N PHE A 94 19.44 -14.75 -10.96
CA PHE A 94 19.19 -15.75 -12.02
C PHE A 94 20.28 -15.75 -13.10
N ASN A 95 21.53 -15.39 -12.76
CA ASN A 95 22.70 -15.45 -13.63
C ASN A 95 22.58 -14.68 -14.96
N GLY A 96 21.87 -13.55 -14.95
CA GLY A 96 21.68 -12.73 -16.14
C GLY A 96 20.55 -13.20 -17.06
N ASP A 97 19.58 -13.96 -16.54
CA ASP A 97 18.45 -14.45 -17.32
C ASP A 97 17.57 -13.28 -17.79
N VAL A 98 17.62 -13.01 -19.11
CA VAL A 98 16.84 -11.95 -19.75
C VAL A 98 15.36 -12.31 -19.80
N GLN A 99 14.99 -13.59 -19.88
CA GLN A 99 13.59 -14.03 -19.82
C GLN A 99 12.97 -13.67 -18.48
N PHE A 100 13.70 -13.92 -17.38
CA PHE A 100 13.29 -13.48 -16.03
C PHE A 100 13.11 -11.95 -15.98
N LEU A 101 14.09 -11.19 -16.48
CA LEU A 101 14.05 -9.73 -16.45
C LEU A 101 12.83 -9.18 -17.18
N MET A 102 12.59 -9.62 -18.42
CA MET A 102 11.45 -9.16 -19.22
C MET A 102 10.12 -9.54 -18.60
N TYR A 103 9.98 -10.79 -18.16
CA TYR A 103 8.77 -11.28 -17.54
C TYR A 103 8.46 -10.54 -16.23
N SER A 104 9.42 -10.45 -15.31
CA SER A 104 9.24 -9.80 -14.01
C SER A 104 8.95 -8.31 -14.13
N LEU A 105 9.61 -7.63 -15.08
CA LEU A 105 9.38 -6.20 -15.34
C LEU A 105 7.94 -5.96 -15.85
N LEU A 106 7.47 -6.75 -16.79
CA LEU A 106 6.11 -6.64 -17.33
C LEU A 106 5.06 -6.92 -16.26
N VAL A 107 5.17 -8.06 -15.56
CA VAL A 107 4.19 -8.49 -14.54
C VAL A 107 4.17 -7.54 -13.36
N GLY A 108 5.34 -7.12 -12.86
CA GLY A 108 5.41 -6.17 -11.74
C GLY A 108 4.90 -4.78 -12.11
N THR A 109 5.27 -4.26 -13.29
CA THR A 109 4.81 -2.94 -13.75
C THR A 109 3.29 -2.91 -13.94
N LEU A 110 2.73 -3.90 -14.67
CA LEU A 110 1.30 -4.00 -14.89
C LEU A 110 0.55 -4.28 -13.59
N GLY A 111 1.11 -5.09 -12.69
CA GLY A 111 0.57 -5.32 -11.35
C GLY A 111 0.46 -4.04 -10.53
N ALA A 112 1.51 -3.23 -10.48
CA ALA A 112 1.50 -1.94 -9.79
C ALA A 112 0.49 -0.94 -10.37
N LEU A 113 0.22 -1.01 -11.67
CA LEU A 113 -0.74 -0.14 -12.35
C LEU A 113 -2.19 -0.62 -12.16
N LEU A 114 -2.43 -1.93 -12.23
CA LEU A 114 -3.76 -2.54 -12.12
C LEU A 114 -4.29 -2.49 -10.69
N ILE A 115 -3.42 -2.68 -9.69
CA ILE A 115 -3.81 -2.67 -8.29
C ILE A 115 -3.95 -1.23 -7.81
N GLN A 116 -5.08 -0.63 -8.12
CA GLN A 116 -5.38 0.71 -7.61
C GLN A 116 -5.89 0.61 -6.17
N LYS A 117 -5.78 1.73 -5.44
CA LYS A 117 -6.42 1.97 -4.14
C LYS A 117 -7.93 1.79 -4.32
N THR A 118 -8.42 0.57 -4.15
CA THR A 118 -9.80 0.21 -4.49
C THR A 118 -10.57 -0.09 -3.23
N GLU A 119 -11.64 0.64 -3.03
CA GLU A 119 -12.57 0.52 -1.92
C GLU A 119 -13.57 -0.65 -2.08
N LYS A 120 -13.75 -1.15 -3.32
CA LYS A 120 -14.76 -2.17 -3.63
C LYS A 120 -14.14 -3.56 -3.76
N ARG A 121 -14.58 -4.52 -2.92
CA ARG A 121 -14.15 -5.93 -2.94
C ARG A 121 -14.29 -6.57 -4.34
N GLN A 122 -15.36 -6.27 -5.05
CA GLN A 122 -15.60 -6.80 -6.39
C GLN A 122 -14.48 -6.44 -7.38
N ARG A 123 -13.90 -5.25 -7.27
CA ARG A 123 -12.81 -4.82 -8.15
C ARG A 123 -11.53 -5.61 -7.89
N MET A 124 -11.27 -6.05 -6.66
CA MET A 124 -10.11 -6.89 -6.33
C MET A 124 -10.16 -8.23 -7.05
N VAL A 125 -11.35 -8.84 -7.17
CA VAL A 125 -11.53 -10.08 -7.95
C VAL A 125 -11.19 -9.85 -9.42
N TRP A 126 -11.65 -8.76 -10.03
CA TRP A 126 -11.31 -8.42 -11.41
C TRP A 126 -9.81 -8.15 -11.61
N VAL A 127 -9.15 -7.52 -10.63
CA VAL A 127 -7.69 -7.33 -10.67
C VAL A 127 -6.98 -8.68 -10.61
N ALA A 128 -7.44 -9.63 -9.79
CA ALA A 128 -6.84 -10.96 -9.71
C ALA A 128 -6.97 -11.73 -11.05
N VAL A 129 -8.15 -11.69 -11.68
CA VAL A 129 -8.37 -12.29 -13.00
C VAL A 129 -7.53 -11.60 -14.07
N ALA A 130 -7.48 -10.27 -14.07
CA ALA A 130 -6.65 -9.50 -15.00
C ALA A 130 -5.15 -9.83 -14.84
N MET A 131 -4.67 -9.98 -13.59
CA MET A 131 -3.28 -10.35 -13.33
C MET A 131 -2.94 -11.77 -13.78
N ALA A 132 -3.86 -12.72 -13.63
CA ALA A 132 -3.69 -14.06 -14.18
C ALA A 132 -3.55 -14.01 -15.72
N ALA A 133 -4.42 -13.26 -16.40
CA ALA A 133 -4.37 -13.08 -17.84
C ALA A 133 -3.09 -12.37 -18.30
N VAL A 134 -2.69 -11.29 -17.62
CA VAL A 134 -1.45 -10.55 -17.90
C VAL A 134 -0.22 -11.43 -17.72
N SER A 135 -0.14 -12.18 -16.60
CA SER A 135 1.00 -13.07 -16.33
C SER A 135 1.09 -14.20 -17.35
N PHE A 136 -0.05 -14.77 -17.75
CA PHE A 136 -0.11 -15.76 -18.84
C PHE A 136 0.39 -15.17 -20.16
N ALA A 137 -0.15 -14.03 -20.57
CA ALA A 137 0.22 -13.38 -21.83
C ALA A 137 1.69 -12.92 -21.87
N ALA A 138 2.18 -12.38 -20.75
CA ALA A 138 3.58 -11.99 -20.63
C ALA A 138 4.52 -13.20 -20.74
N MET A 139 4.19 -14.34 -20.08
CA MET A 139 5.00 -15.55 -20.18
C MET A 139 4.94 -16.15 -21.58
N LEU A 140 3.77 -16.14 -22.22
CA LEU A 140 3.60 -16.60 -23.59
C LEU A 140 4.44 -15.74 -24.54
N GLY A 141 4.36 -14.40 -24.45
CA GLY A 141 5.14 -13.49 -25.28
C GLY A 141 6.64 -13.66 -25.13
N VAL A 142 7.12 -13.72 -23.87
CA VAL A 142 8.56 -13.96 -23.58
C VAL A 142 8.98 -15.35 -24.06
N GLY A 143 8.18 -16.39 -23.80
CA GLY A 143 8.49 -17.74 -24.24
C GLY A 143 8.56 -17.87 -25.76
N LEU A 144 7.60 -17.31 -26.50
CA LEU A 144 7.62 -17.31 -27.96
C LEU A 144 8.80 -16.53 -28.57
N PHE A 145 9.28 -15.50 -27.85
CA PHE A 145 10.42 -14.71 -28.30
C PHE A 145 11.76 -15.47 -28.14
N PHE A 146 11.91 -16.21 -27.05
CA PHE A 146 13.18 -16.91 -26.73
C PHE A 146 13.18 -18.39 -27.07
N GLU A 147 12.04 -19.07 -27.07
CA GLU A 147 11.91 -20.48 -27.38
C GLU A 147 11.42 -20.63 -28.85
N SER A 148 12.05 -21.55 -29.61
CA SER A 148 11.80 -21.68 -31.07
C SER A 148 10.44 -22.30 -31.43
N GLY A 149 9.38 -22.02 -30.66
CA GLY A 149 8.02 -22.46 -30.96
C GLY A 149 7.19 -22.91 -29.78
N TYR A 150 5.98 -23.37 -30.07
CA TYR A 150 5.06 -23.89 -29.04
C TYR A 150 5.54 -25.24 -28.53
N SER A 151 5.73 -25.35 -27.22
CA SER A 151 6.02 -26.60 -26.54
C SER A 151 5.02 -26.81 -25.39
N ALA A 152 4.79 -28.06 -25.00
CA ALA A 152 3.99 -28.40 -23.82
C ALA A 152 4.62 -27.77 -22.55
N GLY A 153 5.94 -27.64 -22.52
CA GLY A 153 6.68 -26.97 -21.44
C GLY A 153 6.38 -25.49 -21.35
N LEU A 154 6.26 -24.78 -22.50
CA LEU A 154 5.88 -23.36 -22.53
C LEU A 154 4.45 -23.16 -22.00
N LEU A 155 3.49 -24.01 -22.42
CA LEU A 155 2.12 -23.93 -21.92
C LEU A 155 2.05 -24.12 -20.40
N LEU A 156 2.81 -25.08 -19.87
CA LEU A 156 2.89 -25.30 -18.43
C LEU A 156 3.47 -24.09 -17.68
N LYS A 157 4.53 -23.46 -18.22
CA LYS A 157 5.08 -22.20 -17.66
C LYS A 157 4.03 -21.07 -17.66
N CYS A 158 3.24 -20.94 -18.75
CA CYS A 158 2.16 -19.95 -18.83
C CYS A 158 1.06 -20.20 -17.81
N LEU A 159 0.67 -21.46 -17.57
CA LEU A 159 -0.32 -21.82 -16.56
C LEU A 159 0.18 -21.50 -15.14
N PHE A 160 1.44 -21.85 -14.81
CA PHE A 160 2.04 -21.47 -13.55
C PHE A 160 2.10 -19.94 -13.37
N ALA A 161 2.50 -19.21 -14.42
CA ALA A 161 2.52 -17.76 -14.41
C ALA A 161 1.13 -17.17 -14.11
N ALA A 162 0.06 -17.71 -14.73
CA ALA A 162 -1.31 -17.27 -14.47
C ALA A 162 -1.73 -17.51 -13.01
N VAL A 163 -1.47 -18.70 -12.48
CA VAL A 163 -1.76 -19.04 -11.08
C VAL A 163 -1.00 -18.13 -10.13
N MET A 164 0.30 -17.89 -10.37
CA MET A 164 1.12 -17.00 -9.54
C MET A 164 0.73 -15.52 -9.68
N GLY A 165 0.22 -15.10 -10.82
CA GLY A 165 -0.38 -13.78 -11.00
C GLY A 165 -1.59 -13.57 -10.08
N LEU A 166 -2.50 -14.55 -10.01
CA LEU A 166 -3.64 -14.56 -9.11
C LEU A 166 -3.19 -14.60 -7.64
N VAL A 167 -2.27 -15.51 -7.28
CA VAL A 167 -1.71 -15.67 -5.93
C VAL A 167 -1.06 -14.37 -5.47
N SER A 168 -0.36 -13.64 -6.35
CA SER A 168 0.25 -12.35 -6.02
C SER A 168 -0.78 -11.34 -5.51
N VAL A 169 -1.96 -11.25 -6.13
CA VAL A 169 -3.03 -10.34 -5.70
C VAL A 169 -3.60 -10.78 -4.35
N VAL A 170 -3.86 -12.09 -4.18
CA VAL A 170 -4.42 -12.63 -2.93
C VAL A 170 -3.47 -12.37 -1.76
N ILE A 171 -2.16 -12.62 -1.94
CA ILE A 171 -1.17 -12.36 -0.89
C ILE A 171 -1.01 -10.85 -0.67
N ALA A 172 -0.96 -10.02 -1.74
CA ALA A 172 -0.82 -8.58 -1.61
C ALA A 172 -1.94 -7.98 -0.76
N VAL A 173 -3.20 -8.32 -1.07
CA VAL A 173 -4.37 -7.81 -0.35
C VAL A 173 -4.51 -8.45 1.03
N GLY A 174 -4.32 -9.76 1.14
CA GLY A 174 -4.46 -10.50 2.40
C GLY A 174 -3.41 -10.15 3.45
N SER A 175 -2.22 -9.73 3.02
CA SER A 175 -1.15 -9.32 3.95
C SER A 175 -1.22 -7.85 4.37
N LEU A 176 -2.08 -7.01 3.75
CA LEU A 176 -2.17 -5.58 4.09
C LEU A 176 -2.35 -5.31 5.59
N PRO A 177 -3.28 -5.98 6.32
CA PRO A 177 -3.47 -5.70 7.74
C PRO A 177 -2.21 -5.93 8.58
N PHE A 178 -1.38 -6.91 8.20
CA PHE A 178 -0.10 -7.17 8.86
C PHE A 178 0.88 -5.99 8.68
N TRP A 179 1.03 -5.50 7.43
CA TRP A 179 1.92 -4.38 7.13
C TRP A 179 1.44 -3.08 7.75
N GLU A 180 0.13 -2.83 7.72
CA GLU A 180 -0.50 -1.65 8.33
C GLU A 180 -0.31 -1.63 9.84
N ALA A 181 -0.49 -2.76 10.51
CA ALA A 181 -0.33 -2.86 11.96
C ALA A 181 1.13 -2.75 12.41
N THR A 182 2.06 -3.40 11.66
CA THR A 182 3.48 -3.46 12.04
C THR A 182 4.21 -2.13 11.81
N PHE A 183 3.87 -1.40 10.74
CA PHE A 183 4.57 -0.18 10.32
C PHE A 183 3.72 1.08 10.44
N GLU A 184 2.54 0.99 11.05
CA GLU A 184 1.59 2.12 11.21
C GLU A 184 1.27 2.82 9.88
N ALA A 185 1.16 2.04 8.81
CA ALA A 185 0.91 2.56 7.48
C ALA A 185 -0.56 3.00 7.34
N ASN A 186 -0.79 4.22 6.86
CA ASN A 186 -2.12 4.76 6.64
C ASN A 186 -2.58 4.47 5.20
N THR A 187 -3.07 3.26 4.96
CA THR A 187 -3.67 2.93 3.66
C THR A 187 -5.08 3.53 3.55
N PRO A 188 -5.59 3.75 2.33
CA PRO A 188 -6.96 4.19 2.16
C PRO A 188 -8.00 3.23 2.73
N LEU A 189 -7.72 1.92 2.71
CA LEU A 189 -8.61 0.92 3.30
C LEU A 189 -8.71 1.11 4.81
N ARG A 190 -7.58 1.30 5.50
CA ARG A 190 -7.56 1.60 6.94
C ARG A 190 -8.28 2.92 7.27
N LEU A 191 -8.08 3.96 6.45
CA LEU A 191 -8.78 5.24 6.65
C LEU A 191 -10.30 5.08 6.49
N LEU A 192 -10.77 4.24 5.56
CA LEU A 192 -12.19 3.90 5.43
C LEU A 192 -12.73 3.13 6.63
N GLU A 193 -11.97 2.19 7.17
CA GLU A 193 -12.35 1.46 8.38
C GLU A 193 -12.44 2.41 9.59
N LEU A 194 -11.54 3.38 9.70
CA LEU A 194 -11.59 4.40 10.74
C LEU A 194 -12.81 5.31 10.61
N THR A 195 -13.27 5.60 9.40
CA THR A 195 -14.47 6.45 9.17
C THR A 195 -15.78 5.67 9.19
N ASN A 196 -15.75 4.37 9.42
CA ASN A 196 -16.96 3.55 9.55
C ASN A 196 -17.69 3.89 10.87
N PRO A 197 -18.99 4.23 10.84
CA PRO A 197 -19.77 4.52 12.06
C PRO A 197 -19.81 3.37 13.07
N ASN A 198 -19.56 2.12 12.64
CA ASN A 198 -19.46 0.95 13.50
C ASN A 198 -18.09 0.82 14.19
N ASN A 199 -17.11 1.69 13.89
CA ASN A 199 -15.85 1.74 14.62
C ASN A 199 -16.16 2.04 16.11
N GLU A 200 -15.50 1.31 17.00
CA GLU A 200 -15.78 1.36 18.45
C GLU A 200 -15.76 2.79 19.00
N LEU A 201 -14.75 3.59 18.65
CA LEU A 201 -14.61 4.96 19.13
C LEU A 201 -15.68 5.90 18.56
N LEU A 202 -16.00 5.79 17.26
CA LEU A 202 -17.06 6.59 16.64
C LEU A 202 -18.43 6.21 17.17
N ARG A 203 -18.67 4.93 17.42
CA ARG A 203 -19.91 4.46 18.04
C ARG A 203 -20.05 4.99 19.46
N ARG A 204 -18.97 5.00 20.23
CA ARG A 204 -18.99 5.64 21.56
C ARG A 204 -19.27 7.12 21.47
N LEU A 205 -18.61 7.83 20.53
CA LEU A 205 -18.84 9.26 20.31
C LEU A 205 -20.31 9.55 19.97
N MET A 206 -20.92 8.71 19.11
CA MET A 206 -22.33 8.84 18.73
C MET A 206 -23.29 8.64 19.90
N ILE A 207 -22.97 7.74 20.84
CA ILE A 207 -23.85 7.41 21.97
C ILE A 207 -23.60 8.34 23.16
N GLU A 208 -22.34 8.60 23.53
CA GLU A 208 -21.95 9.31 24.74
C GLU A 208 -21.85 10.84 24.52
N ALA A 209 -21.54 11.29 23.29
CA ALA A 209 -21.38 12.71 22.91
C ALA A 209 -22.02 13.01 21.55
N PRO A 210 -23.35 12.88 21.42
CA PRO A 210 -24.06 12.97 20.13
C PRO A 210 -23.88 14.33 19.44
N GLY A 211 -23.81 15.43 20.16
CA GLY A 211 -23.56 16.76 19.59
C GLY A 211 -22.19 16.86 18.96
N THR A 212 -21.15 16.37 19.65
CA THR A 212 -19.79 16.30 19.10
C THR A 212 -19.71 15.36 17.87
N TYR A 213 -20.42 14.23 17.90
CA TYR A 213 -20.48 13.34 16.73
C TYR A 213 -21.09 14.04 15.50
N HIS A 214 -22.22 14.72 15.66
CA HIS A 214 -22.86 15.47 14.57
C HIS A 214 -21.97 16.61 14.05
N HIS A 215 -21.32 17.35 14.93
CA HIS A 215 -20.33 18.36 14.56
C HIS A 215 -19.21 17.75 13.72
N SER A 216 -18.58 16.68 14.21
CA SER A 216 -17.50 15.99 13.53
C SER A 216 -17.91 15.44 12.17
N LEU A 217 -19.15 14.95 12.02
CA LEU A 217 -19.69 14.47 10.74
C LEU A 217 -19.81 15.61 9.71
N ILE A 218 -20.31 16.78 10.13
CA ILE A 218 -20.44 17.95 9.24
C ILE A 218 -19.05 18.45 8.82
N VAL A 219 -18.14 18.59 9.79
CA VAL A 219 -16.74 19.00 9.51
C VAL A 219 -16.06 18.00 8.59
N ALA A 220 -16.28 16.70 8.77
CA ALA A 220 -15.70 15.65 7.92
C ALA A 220 -16.18 15.77 6.45
N ASN A 221 -17.47 16.05 6.23
CA ASN A 221 -18.00 16.23 4.88
C ASN A 221 -17.44 17.50 4.21
N LEU A 222 -17.31 18.58 4.95
CA LEU A 222 -16.72 19.83 4.44
C LEU A 222 -15.23 19.67 4.13
N ALA A 223 -14.47 19.04 5.05
CA ALA A 223 -13.05 18.80 4.88
C ALA A 223 -12.75 17.86 3.69
N GLU A 224 -13.56 16.81 3.50
CA GLU A 224 -13.46 15.91 2.36
C GLU A 224 -13.68 16.65 1.03
N THR A 225 -14.72 17.49 0.96
CA THR A 225 -15.02 18.29 -0.24
C THR A 225 -13.91 19.29 -0.53
N ALA A 226 -13.44 20.02 0.48
CA ALA A 226 -12.33 20.95 0.31
C ALA A 226 -11.03 20.26 -0.11
N ALA A 227 -10.72 19.10 0.46
CA ALA A 227 -9.56 18.29 0.10
C ALA A 227 -9.66 17.80 -1.36
N TYR A 228 -10.85 17.44 -1.83
CA TYR A 228 -11.09 17.04 -3.21
C TYR A 228 -10.76 18.17 -4.19
N GLU A 229 -11.25 19.37 -3.94
CA GLU A 229 -11.05 20.54 -4.81
C GLU A 229 -9.58 20.95 -4.97
N ILE A 230 -8.77 20.76 -3.93
CA ILE A 230 -7.32 21.07 -3.98
C ILE A 230 -6.45 19.87 -4.35
N GLY A 231 -7.05 18.70 -4.67
CA GLY A 231 -6.32 17.48 -4.98
C GLY A 231 -5.55 16.86 -3.80
N ALA A 232 -5.98 17.17 -2.56
CA ALA A 232 -5.40 16.59 -1.34
C ALA A 232 -5.97 15.19 -1.02
N ASN A 233 -5.49 14.57 0.06
CA ASN A 233 -5.98 13.25 0.49
C ASN A 233 -7.34 13.38 1.21
N THR A 234 -8.43 13.13 0.47
CA THR A 234 -9.81 13.24 0.95
C THR A 234 -10.12 12.29 2.10
N ALA A 235 -9.66 11.02 2.00
CA ALA A 235 -9.89 10.03 3.04
C ALA A 235 -9.19 10.39 4.37
N LEU A 236 -7.98 10.95 4.29
CA LEU A 236 -7.24 11.41 5.47
C LEU A 236 -7.91 12.64 6.09
N ALA A 237 -8.34 13.61 5.27
CA ALA A 237 -9.06 14.79 5.74
C ALA A 237 -10.35 14.41 6.46
N ARG A 238 -11.14 13.49 5.87
CA ARG A 238 -12.36 12.96 6.45
C ARG A 238 -12.09 12.24 7.78
N ALA A 239 -11.14 11.31 7.81
CA ALA A 239 -10.78 10.58 9.03
C ALA A 239 -10.30 11.54 10.14
N GLY A 240 -9.38 12.46 9.83
CA GLY A 240 -8.92 13.47 10.79
C GLY A 240 -10.06 14.29 11.38
N ALA A 241 -11.01 14.72 10.53
CA ALA A 241 -12.16 15.47 10.97
C ALA A 241 -13.13 14.66 11.87
N TYR A 242 -13.30 13.35 11.63
CA TYR A 242 -14.12 12.53 12.54
C TYR A 242 -13.52 12.43 13.95
N TYR A 243 -12.21 12.42 14.08
CA TYR A 243 -11.53 12.17 15.36
C TYR A 243 -10.95 13.43 16.02
N HIS A 244 -11.08 14.62 15.41
CA HIS A 244 -10.42 15.82 15.94
C HIS A 244 -10.88 16.18 17.35
N ASP A 245 -12.12 15.87 17.71
CA ASP A 245 -12.76 16.16 18.99
C ASP A 245 -13.00 14.91 19.86
N ILE A 246 -12.34 13.78 19.56
CA ILE A 246 -12.56 12.51 20.26
C ILE A 246 -12.26 12.61 21.78
N GLY A 247 -11.41 13.53 22.18
CA GLY A 247 -11.06 13.79 23.59
C GLY A 247 -12.26 14.24 24.43
N LYS A 248 -13.29 14.81 23.82
CA LYS A 248 -14.53 15.21 24.49
C LYS A 248 -15.30 14.05 25.11
N LEU A 249 -15.04 12.80 24.67
CA LEU A 249 -15.57 11.59 25.30
C LEU A 249 -15.21 11.45 26.78
N LYS A 250 -14.14 12.10 27.23
CA LYS A 250 -13.73 12.02 28.65
C LYS A 250 -14.76 12.68 29.57
N ASN A 251 -15.33 13.82 29.15
CA ASN A 251 -16.32 14.57 29.92
C ASN A 251 -17.34 15.22 28.98
N PRO A 252 -18.24 14.46 28.33
CA PRO A 252 -19.08 14.97 27.26
C PRO A 252 -19.98 16.15 27.68
N GLN A 253 -20.52 16.09 28.87
CA GLN A 253 -21.43 17.10 29.44
C GLN A 253 -20.79 18.48 29.68
N MET A 254 -19.44 18.53 29.72
CA MET A 254 -18.72 19.80 29.84
C MET A 254 -18.71 20.62 28.55
N PHE A 255 -19.13 20.04 27.42
CA PHE A 255 -19.16 20.70 26.12
C PHE A 255 -20.60 21.04 25.75
N SER A 256 -20.85 22.31 25.40
CA SER A 256 -22.18 22.90 25.20
C SER A 256 -23.05 22.12 24.21
N GLU A 257 -22.44 21.56 23.16
CA GLU A 257 -23.14 20.80 22.13
C GLU A 257 -23.70 19.45 22.63
N ASN A 258 -23.25 18.97 23.79
CA ASN A 258 -23.74 17.73 24.42
C ASN A 258 -24.58 17.98 25.69
N GLN A 259 -24.76 19.24 26.10
CA GLN A 259 -25.58 19.61 27.24
C GLN A 259 -27.06 19.53 26.89
N ALA A 260 -27.90 19.06 27.82
CA ALA A 260 -29.35 19.05 27.65
C ALA A 260 -29.99 20.32 28.21
N SER A 261 -30.05 20.45 29.55
CA SER A 261 -30.74 21.56 30.25
C SER A 261 -29.91 22.23 31.34
N TYR A 262 -28.73 21.71 31.59
CA TYR A 262 -27.87 22.16 32.68
C TYR A 262 -26.42 22.26 32.19
N ASN A 263 -25.75 23.36 32.57
CA ASN A 263 -24.34 23.58 32.27
C ASN A 263 -23.47 23.29 33.50
N PRO A 264 -22.71 22.19 33.51
CA PRO A 264 -21.87 21.82 34.68
C PRO A 264 -20.81 22.87 35.04
N HIS A 265 -20.48 23.79 34.14
CA HIS A 265 -19.53 24.86 34.40
C HIS A 265 -20.07 25.94 35.35
N ASP A 266 -21.40 26.07 35.48
CA ASP A 266 -22.02 27.09 36.32
C ASP A 266 -21.73 26.86 37.80
N ASP A 267 -21.45 25.62 38.23
CA ASP A 267 -21.09 25.23 39.59
C ASP A 267 -19.59 25.14 39.83
N LEU A 268 -18.74 25.47 38.87
CA LEU A 268 -17.29 25.35 38.95
C LEU A 268 -16.63 26.73 39.07
N ALA A 269 -15.54 26.79 39.87
CA ALA A 269 -14.63 27.92 39.80
C ALA A 269 -14.02 28.07 38.39
N PRO A 270 -13.83 29.30 37.86
CA PRO A 270 -13.33 29.53 36.51
C PRO A 270 -12.02 28.81 36.18
N GLU A 271 -11.12 28.72 37.17
CA GLU A 271 -9.83 28.05 37.04
C GLU A 271 -9.96 26.53 36.88
N THR A 272 -10.98 25.94 37.53
CA THR A 272 -11.29 24.51 37.42
C THR A 272 -11.96 24.21 36.11
N SER A 273 -12.92 25.06 35.72
CA SER A 273 -13.61 24.98 34.41
C SER A 273 -12.63 25.03 33.24
N ALA A 274 -11.70 25.99 33.27
CA ALA A 274 -10.68 26.13 32.20
C ALA A 274 -9.68 24.95 32.09
N LYS A 275 -9.50 24.15 33.16
CA LYS A 275 -8.64 22.96 33.13
C LYS A 275 -9.32 21.73 32.56
N ILE A 276 -10.66 21.74 32.46
CA ILE A 276 -11.42 20.58 31.94
C ILE A 276 -11.52 20.64 30.42
N ILE A 277 -11.58 21.84 29.88
CA ILE A 277 -11.59 22.11 28.43
C ILE A 277 -10.18 22.14 27.90
#